data_a3334f4f9738214f367ac38ff8edb9b7
#
_entry.id   a3334f4f9738214f367ac38ff8edb9b7
#
_cell.length_a   1.000
_cell.length_b   1.000
_cell.length_c   1.000
_cell.angle_alpha   90.00
_cell.angle_beta   90.00
_cell.angle_gamma   90.00
#
_symmetry.space_group_name_H-M   'P 1'
#
loop_
_entity.id
_entity.type
_entity.pdbx_description
1 polymer ?
#
loop_
_entity_poly.entity_id
_entity_poly.type
_entity_poly.pdbx_seq_one_letter_code
_entity_poly.pdbx_strand_id
1 'polypeptide(L)'
;MVSPLKDTGVLAAYRRINERRAASPEGESGFTLIELLIVIVVLGILAAVVVFALGGVTGKSAVSACEADGTTIETAIAAFNANNPGVTVTQADLLPGTTGLGGPYLQSWPSNLPHYAYSISGGVLDIAIAPAGAVTASSTTNAYQGVTSCNGVS
;
A
#
# COMPACT_ATOMS: atom_id res chain seq x y z
N MET A 1 -34.45 51.12 59.57
CA MET A 1 -32.97 51.30 59.33
C MET A 1 -32.55 50.21 58.40
N VAL A 2 -32.46 50.47 57.10
CA VAL A 2 -32.08 49.50 56.09
C VAL A 2 -30.64 49.82 55.69
N SER A 3 -29.71 48.90 55.96
CA SER A 3 -28.31 49.05 55.62
C SER A 3 -28.12 48.87 54.10
N PRO A 4 -27.38 49.73 53.41
CA PRO A 4 -27.07 49.53 52.00
C PRO A 4 -26.06 48.41 51.83
N LEU A 5 -26.45 47.40 51.10
CA LEU A 5 -25.58 46.32 50.63
C LEU A 5 -24.43 46.90 49.76
N LYS A 6 -23.23 46.57 50.13
CA LYS A 6 -22.00 46.95 49.44
C LYS A 6 -21.86 46.14 48.15
N ASP A 7 -22.46 46.63 47.07
CA ASP A 7 -22.35 46.05 45.73
C ASP A 7 -21.09 46.49 44.93
N THR A 8 -20.01 46.86 45.64
CA THR A 8 -18.82 47.42 45.00
C THR A 8 -17.86 46.35 44.47
N GLY A 9 -17.97 45.11 44.86
CA GLY A 9 -17.03 44.05 44.46
C GLY A 9 -17.34 43.41 43.10
N VAL A 10 -18.60 43.18 42.83
CA VAL A 10 -19.00 42.49 41.59
C VAL A 10 -18.87 43.35 40.34
N LEU A 11 -19.23 44.64 40.48
CA LEU A 11 -19.06 45.59 39.39
C LEU A 11 -17.60 45.87 39.06
N ALA A 12 -16.71 45.91 40.07
CA ALA A 12 -15.29 46.03 39.83
C ALA A 12 -14.67 44.78 39.17
N ALA A 13 -15.16 43.59 39.50
CA ALA A 13 -14.73 42.36 38.85
C ALA A 13 -15.19 42.29 37.37
N TYR A 14 -16.42 42.69 37.11
CA TYR A 14 -16.94 42.76 35.73
C TYR A 14 -16.22 43.77 34.85
N ARG A 15 -15.83 44.90 35.40
CA ARG A 15 -15.03 45.90 34.70
C ARG A 15 -13.63 45.36 34.36
N ARG A 16 -12.97 44.68 35.26
CA ARG A 16 -11.64 44.07 35.02
C ARG A 16 -11.66 42.96 33.97
N ILE A 17 -12.75 42.22 33.88
CA ILE A 17 -12.91 41.18 32.85
C ILE A 17 -13.15 41.82 31.49
N ASN A 18 -13.91 42.90 31.42
CA ASN A 18 -14.18 43.61 30.18
C ASN A 18 -12.97 44.38 29.66
N GLU A 19 -12.19 44.98 30.58
CA GLU A 19 -10.92 45.68 30.24
C GLU A 19 -9.85 44.70 29.76
N ARG A 20 -9.80 43.47 30.25
CA ARG A 20 -8.90 42.43 29.74
C ARG A 20 -9.33 41.91 28.36
N ARG A 21 -10.60 41.90 28.02
CA ARG A 21 -11.09 41.58 26.67
C ARG A 21 -10.83 42.70 25.66
N ALA A 22 -10.83 43.94 26.10
CA ALA A 22 -10.51 45.09 25.26
C ALA A 22 -9.01 45.31 25.06
N ALA A 23 -8.17 44.69 25.88
CA ALA A 23 -6.71 44.82 25.84
C ALA A 23 -6.01 43.61 25.15
N SER A 24 -6.75 42.77 24.40
CA SER A 24 -6.14 41.82 23.48
C SER A 24 -6.04 42.50 22.11
N PRO A 25 -4.92 43.17 21.78
CA PRO A 25 -4.64 43.61 20.43
C PRO A 25 -3.93 42.46 19.69
N GLU A 26 -4.47 41.29 19.80
CA GLU A 26 -4.13 40.22 18.86
C GLU A 26 -5.20 40.30 17.79
N GLY A 27 -4.90 41.09 16.76
CA GLY A 27 -5.63 41.00 15.53
C GLY A 27 -5.65 39.53 15.14
N GLU A 28 -6.79 38.90 15.25
CA GLU A 28 -7.08 37.69 14.49
C GLU A 28 -6.91 38.10 13.04
N SER A 29 -5.69 37.98 12.52
CA SER A 29 -5.42 38.08 11.10
C SER A 29 -6.06 36.85 10.47
N GLY A 30 -7.36 36.94 10.25
CA GLY A 30 -8.08 35.94 9.48
C GLY A 30 -7.42 35.84 8.11
N PHE A 31 -7.24 34.61 7.61
CA PHE A 31 -6.77 34.36 6.26
C PHE A 31 -7.65 35.11 5.26
N THR A 32 -7.02 35.76 4.31
CA THR A 32 -7.76 36.39 3.23
C THR A 32 -8.32 35.32 2.28
N LEU A 33 -9.46 35.61 1.66
CA LEU A 33 -10.08 34.71 0.69
C LEU A 33 -9.11 34.42 -0.47
N ILE A 34 -8.29 35.39 -0.87
CA ILE A 34 -7.29 35.25 -1.92
C ILE A 34 -6.13 34.32 -1.53
N GLU A 35 -5.70 34.32 -0.27
CA GLU A 35 -4.67 33.39 0.22
C GLU A 35 -5.15 31.94 0.14
N LEU A 36 -6.37 31.65 0.57
CA LEU A 36 -6.93 30.32 0.43
C LEU A 36 -7.10 29.92 -1.04
N LEU A 37 -7.52 30.85 -1.89
CA LEU A 37 -7.68 30.59 -3.32
C LEU A 37 -6.36 30.23 -3.98
N ILE A 38 -5.29 30.96 -3.71
CA ILE A 38 -3.95 30.67 -4.25
C ILE A 38 -3.47 29.29 -3.78
N VAL A 39 -3.65 28.96 -2.51
CA VAL A 39 -3.25 27.65 -1.96
C VAL A 39 -3.95 26.50 -2.66
N ILE A 40 -5.28 26.56 -2.81
CA ILE A 40 -6.01 25.46 -3.49
C ILE A 40 -5.65 25.34 -4.96
N VAL A 41 -5.39 26.44 -5.67
CA VAL A 41 -4.95 26.42 -7.06
C VAL A 41 -3.58 25.77 -7.18
N VAL A 42 -2.60 26.16 -6.35
CA VAL A 42 -1.26 25.58 -6.35
C VAL A 42 -1.30 24.09 -6.00
N LEU A 43 -2.06 23.73 -4.96
CA LEU A 43 -2.22 22.31 -4.58
C LEU A 43 -2.90 21.51 -5.70
N GLY A 44 -3.88 22.07 -6.41
CA GLY A 44 -4.54 21.44 -7.53
C GLY A 44 -3.59 21.14 -8.69
N ILE A 45 -2.72 22.08 -9.03
CA ILE A 45 -1.69 21.89 -10.08
C ILE A 45 -0.67 20.82 -9.65
N LEU A 46 -0.18 20.89 -8.41
CA LEU A 46 0.76 19.90 -7.89
C LEU A 46 0.15 18.49 -7.86
N ALA A 47 -1.08 18.36 -7.38
CA ALA A 47 -1.79 17.09 -7.37
C ALA A 47 -1.96 16.51 -8.79
N ALA A 48 -2.33 17.35 -9.78
CA ALA A 48 -2.47 16.91 -11.16
C ALA A 48 -1.16 16.35 -11.74
N VAL A 49 -0.03 17.02 -11.48
CA VAL A 49 1.31 16.55 -11.93
C VAL A 49 1.68 15.23 -11.27
N VAL A 50 1.44 15.07 -9.95
CA VAL A 50 1.76 13.83 -9.22
C VAL A 50 0.92 12.67 -9.73
N VAL A 51 -0.39 12.85 -9.91
CA VAL A 51 -1.28 11.78 -10.44
C VAL A 51 -0.84 11.35 -11.83
N PHE A 52 -0.47 12.30 -12.70
CA PHE A 52 0.03 11.98 -14.03
C PHE A 52 1.36 11.23 -13.99
N ALA A 53 2.30 11.64 -13.12
CA ALA A 53 3.60 10.98 -12.97
C ALA A 53 3.48 9.54 -12.43
N LEU A 54 2.50 9.26 -11.56
CA LEU A 54 2.29 7.95 -10.98
C LEU A 54 1.48 6.99 -11.87
N GLY A 55 0.79 7.50 -12.89
CA GLY A 55 -0.08 6.70 -13.76
C GLY A 55 0.63 5.59 -14.56
N GLY A 56 1.96 5.59 -14.66
CA GLY A 56 2.74 4.56 -15.35
C GLY A 56 3.56 3.65 -14.42
N VAL A 57 3.51 3.86 -13.09
CA VAL A 57 4.38 3.14 -12.15
C VAL A 57 3.81 1.77 -11.76
N THR A 58 2.50 1.62 -11.74
CA THR A 58 1.82 0.40 -11.30
C THR A 58 2.18 -0.83 -12.15
N GLY A 59 2.17 -0.71 -13.46
CA GLY A 59 2.54 -1.82 -14.35
C GLY A 59 4.00 -2.26 -14.21
N LYS A 60 4.94 -1.30 -14.12
CA LYS A 60 6.36 -1.63 -13.90
C LYS A 60 6.61 -2.30 -12.55
N SER A 61 5.88 -1.89 -11.53
CA SER A 61 5.94 -2.50 -10.20
C SER A 61 5.45 -3.95 -10.23
N ALA A 62 4.36 -4.23 -10.96
CA ALA A 62 3.82 -5.57 -11.09
C ALA A 62 4.78 -6.51 -11.86
N VAL A 63 5.45 -6.00 -12.91
CA VAL A 63 6.49 -6.77 -13.63
C VAL A 63 7.65 -7.12 -12.68
N SER A 64 8.19 -6.15 -11.95
CA SER A 64 9.31 -6.40 -11.04
C SER A 64 8.93 -7.35 -9.89
N ALA A 65 7.71 -7.26 -9.38
CA ALA A 65 7.19 -8.20 -8.40
C ALA A 65 7.09 -9.62 -8.98
N CYS A 66 6.55 -9.75 -10.20
CA CYS A 66 6.49 -11.03 -10.89
C CYS A 66 7.88 -11.67 -11.04
N GLU A 67 8.88 -10.92 -11.51
CA GLU A 67 10.25 -11.41 -11.68
C GLU A 67 10.86 -11.90 -10.35
N ALA A 68 10.67 -11.13 -9.27
CA ALA A 68 11.17 -11.48 -7.95
C ALA A 68 10.48 -12.74 -7.38
N ASP A 69 9.17 -12.83 -7.52
CA ASP A 69 8.38 -13.97 -7.06
C ASP A 69 8.74 -15.24 -7.83
N GLY A 70 8.84 -15.17 -9.15
CA GLY A 70 9.24 -16.28 -10.00
C GLY A 70 10.61 -16.82 -9.63
N THR A 71 11.60 -15.95 -9.49
CA THR A 71 12.96 -16.33 -9.07
C THR A 71 12.98 -16.98 -7.68
N THR A 72 12.15 -16.46 -6.77
CA THR A 72 12.02 -17.02 -5.42
C THR A 72 11.46 -18.44 -5.45
N ILE A 73 10.42 -18.68 -6.26
CA ILE A 73 9.83 -20.02 -6.40
C ILE A 73 10.80 -20.96 -7.09
N GLU A 74 11.49 -20.56 -8.16
CA GLU A 74 12.50 -21.39 -8.83
C GLU A 74 13.62 -21.81 -7.84
N THR A 75 14.07 -20.87 -7.01
CA THR A 75 15.08 -21.18 -5.99
C THR A 75 14.57 -22.20 -4.97
N ALA A 76 13.31 -22.07 -4.55
CA ALA A 76 12.67 -23.01 -3.64
C ALA A 76 12.52 -24.41 -4.27
N ILE A 77 12.14 -24.48 -5.56
CA ILE A 77 12.07 -25.73 -6.33
C ILE A 77 13.45 -26.37 -6.43
N ALA A 78 14.48 -25.58 -6.74
CA ALA A 78 15.86 -26.09 -6.82
C ALA A 78 16.34 -26.65 -5.48
N ALA A 79 16.06 -25.96 -4.38
CA ALA A 79 16.38 -26.41 -3.04
C ALA A 79 15.61 -27.69 -2.66
N PHE A 80 14.32 -27.78 -3.02
CA PHE A 80 13.54 -29.00 -2.82
C PHE A 80 14.13 -30.18 -3.60
N ASN A 81 14.42 -30.02 -4.88
CA ASN A 81 14.96 -31.07 -5.74
C ASN A 81 16.34 -31.54 -5.26
N ALA A 82 17.16 -30.64 -4.72
CA ALA A 82 18.47 -31.00 -4.15
C ALA A 82 18.35 -31.91 -2.89
N ASN A 83 17.32 -31.68 -2.10
CA ASN A 83 17.06 -32.45 -0.87
C ASN A 83 16.24 -33.72 -1.13
N ASN A 84 15.45 -33.76 -2.22
CA ASN A 84 14.50 -34.85 -2.51
C ASN A 84 14.66 -35.36 -3.97
N PRO A 85 15.80 -35.97 -4.31
CA PRO A 85 16.04 -36.41 -5.67
C PRO A 85 15.02 -37.48 -6.10
N GLY A 86 14.42 -37.26 -7.26
CA GLY A 86 13.41 -38.18 -7.84
C GLY A 86 11.98 -37.95 -7.36
N VAL A 87 11.75 -37.01 -6.49
CA VAL A 87 10.37 -36.62 -6.08
C VAL A 87 9.91 -35.46 -6.93
N THR A 88 8.73 -35.59 -7.52
CA THR A 88 8.10 -34.48 -8.27
C THR A 88 7.57 -33.45 -7.30
N VAL A 89 8.06 -32.23 -7.39
CA VAL A 89 7.65 -31.12 -6.51
C VAL A 89 6.19 -30.68 -6.79
N THR A 90 5.48 -30.40 -5.73
CA THR A 90 4.17 -29.74 -5.78
C THR A 90 4.20 -28.43 -4.98
N GLN A 91 3.20 -27.57 -5.19
CA GLN A 91 3.09 -26.33 -4.43
C GLN A 91 3.02 -26.57 -2.92
N ALA A 92 2.31 -27.62 -2.50
CA ALA A 92 2.15 -27.96 -1.09
C ALA A 92 3.48 -28.35 -0.44
N ASP A 93 4.39 -28.98 -1.18
CA ASP A 93 5.68 -29.45 -0.66
C ASP A 93 6.65 -28.29 -0.34
N LEU A 94 6.44 -27.16 -0.96
CA LEU A 94 7.25 -25.95 -0.72
C LEU A 94 6.78 -25.14 0.49
N LEU A 95 5.54 -25.36 0.94
CA LEU A 95 4.89 -24.55 1.98
C LEU A 95 4.98 -25.21 3.37
N PRO A 96 4.77 -24.44 4.45
CA PRO A 96 4.64 -24.99 5.79
C PRO A 96 3.50 -26.00 5.90
N GLY A 97 3.74 -27.12 6.59
CA GLY A 97 2.73 -28.16 6.83
C GLY A 97 3.05 -29.51 6.18
N THR A 98 3.90 -29.57 5.19
CA THR A 98 4.40 -30.83 4.61
C THR A 98 5.54 -31.35 5.45
N THR A 99 5.42 -32.58 5.96
CA THR A 99 6.44 -33.21 6.80
C THR A 99 7.24 -34.27 6.00
N GLY A 100 8.54 -34.38 6.33
CA GLY A 100 9.39 -35.44 5.78
C GLY A 100 10.16 -35.06 4.51
N LEU A 101 9.96 -33.88 3.94
CA LEU A 101 10.64 -33.44 2.71
C LEU A 101 11.61 -32.27 2.94
N GLY A 102 12.01 -32.01 4.20
CA GLY A 102 13.05 -31.03 4.54
C GLY A 102 12.65 -29.54 4.47
N GLY A 103 11.36 -29.24 4.21
CA GLY A 103 10.83 -27.88 4.16
C GLY A 103 10.53 -27.24 5.51
N PRO A 104 9.92 -26.05 5.56
CA PRO A 104 9.38 -25.30 4.41
C PRO A 104 10.46 -24.57 3.59
N TYR A 105 10.31 -24.53 2.28
CA TYR A 105 11.18 -23.79 1.37
C TYR A 105 10.65 -22.39 1.07
N LEU A 106 9.33 -22.19 1.24
CA LEU A 106 8.64 -20.92 1.16
C LEU A 106 7.75 -20.73 2.40
N GLN A 107 7.66 -19.53 2.92
CA GLN A 107 6.77 -19.21 4.04
C GLN A 107 5.31 -19.06 3.59
N SER A 108 5.09 -18.52 2.40
CA SER A 108 3.80 -18.36 1.78
C SER A 108 3.93 -18.41 0.27
N TRP A 109 2.84 -18.80 -0.41
CA TRP A 109 2.82 -18.80 -1.86
C TRP A 109 2.70 -17.38 -2.41
N PRO A 110 3.62 -16.94 -3.28
CA PRO A 110 3.51 -15.62 -3.90
C PRO A 110 2.29 -15.54 -4.79
N SER A 111 1.55 -14.44 -4.65
CA SER A 111 0.36 -14.16 -5.46
C SER A 111 0.16 -12.66 -5.58
N ASN A 112 -0.08 -12.18 -6.77
CA ASN A 112 -0.37 -10.77 -7.05
C ASN A 112 -1.58 -10.64 -7.98
N LEU A 113 -2.66 -11.32 -7.63
CA LEU A 113 -3.93 -11.14 -8.34
C LEU A 113 -4.40 -9.68 -8.26
N PRO A 114 -4.89 -9.12 -9.35
CA PRO A 114 -5.25 -9.73 -10.63
C PRO A 114 -4.15 -9.69 -11.70
N HIS A 115 -2.92 -9.33 -11.37
CA HIS A 115 -1.86 -9.10 -12.35
C HIS A 115 -1.22 -10.41 -12.86
N TYR A 116 -0.89 -11.33 -11.94
CA TYR A 116 -0.34 -12.65 -12.26
C TYR A 116 -0.63 -13.67 -11.15
N ALA A 117 -0.48 -14.92 -11.50
CA ALA A 117 -0.52 -16.04 -10.55
C ALA A 117 0.44 -17.14 -10.98
N TYR A 118 1.07 -17.78 -10.00
CA TYR A 118 1.92 -18.94 -10.20
C TYR A 118 1.21 -20.24 -9.81
N SER A 119 1.60 -21.33 -10.45
CA SER A 119 1.18 -22.70 -10.09
C SER A 119 2.30 -23.68 -10.41
N ILE A 120 2.26 -24.88 -9.84
CA ILE A 120 3.18 -25.97 -10.19
C ILE A 120 2.35 -27.09 -10.78
N SER A 121 2.70 -27.53 -11.99
CA SER A 121 2.07 -28.64 -12.69
C SER A 121 3.13 -29.63 -13.17
N GLY A 122 3.04 -30.89 -12.72
CA GLY A 122 4.00 -31.92 -13.09
C GLY A 122 5.47 -31.62 -12.70
N GLY A 123 5.68 -30.81 -11.67
CA GLY A 123 7.01 -30.39 -11.22
C GLY A 123 7.57 -29.16 -11.95
N VAL A 124 6.82 -28.58 -12.86
CA VAL A 124 7.17 -27.38 -13.62
C VAL A 124 6.45 -26.18 -13.04
N LEU A 125 7.17 -25.05 -12.91
CA LEU A 125 6.58 -23.78 -12.52
C LEU A 125 5.83 -23.20 -13.74
N ASP A 126 4.56 -22.89 -13.54
CA ASP A 126 3.71 -22.24 -14.53
C ASP A 126 3.32 -20.84 -14.04
N ILE A 127 3.07 -19.96 -15.00
CA ILE A 127 2.58 -18.60 -14.76
C ILE A 127 1.34 -18.32 -15.59
N ALA A 128 0.36 -17.66 -14.98
CA ALA A 128 -0.76 -17.02 -15.66
C ALA A 128 -0.60 -15.51 -15.58
N ILE A 129 -0.69 -14.84 -16.71
CA ILE A 129 -0.70 -13.38 -16.82
C ILE A 129 -1.88 -12.94 -17.68
N ALA A 130 -2.39 -11.74 -17.43
CA ALA A 130 -3.45 -11.14 -18.22
C ALA A 130 -3.01 -9.73 -18.67
N PRO A 131 -2.59 -9.57 -19.94
CA PRO A 131 -2.10 -8.29 -20.44
C PRO A 131 -3.16 -7.19 -20.48
N ALA A 132 -4.43 -7.55 -20.48
CA ALA A 132 -5.56 -6.62 -20.58
C ALA A 132 -6.79 -7.09 -19.79
N GLY A 133 -6.58 -7.65 -18.63
CA GLY A 133 -7.69 -8.16 -17.80
C GLY A 133 -7.20 -8.71 -16.47
N ALA A 134 -8.13 -9.24 -15.70
CA ALA A 134 -7.80 -9.86 -14.43
C ALA A 134 -7.42 -11.33 -14.60
N VAL A 135 -6.27 -11.73 -14.05
CA VAL A 135 -5.94 -13.14 -13.88
C VAL A 135 -6.86 -13.74 -12.82
N THR A 136 -7.45 -14.87 -13.15
CA THR A 136 -8.28 -15.66 -12.23
C THR A 136 -7.63 -17.02 -11.99
N ALA A 137 -8.09 -17.76 -11.00
CA ALA A 137 -7.60 -19.10 -10.73
C ALA A 137 -7.80 -20.08 -11.91
N SER A 138 -8.67 -19.75 -12.86
CA SER A 138 -8.95 -20.52 -14.07
C SER A 138 -8.25 -19.97 -15.33
N SER A 139 -7.36 -18.99 -15.20
CA SER A 139 -6.61 -18.46 -16.34
C SER A 139 -5.66 -19.52 -16.91
N THR A 140 -5.48 -19.48 -18.24
CA THR A 140 -4.52 -20.36 -18.91
C THR A 140 -3.11 -20.05 -18.40
N THR A 141 -2.38 -21.10 -18.01
CA THR A 141 -1.01 -21.02 -17.54
C THR A 141 -0.04 -21.43 -18.65
N ASN A 142 1.16 -20.84 -18.62
CA ASN A 142 2.28 -21.25 -19.47
C ASN A 142 3.48 -21.56 -18.57
N ALA A 143 4.34 -22.46 -19.02
CA ALA A 143 5.56 -22.76 -18.29
C ALA A 143 6.39 -21.48 -18.09
N TYR A 144 6.80 -21.24 -16.84
CA TYR A 144 7.65 -20.12 -16.51
C TYR A 144 9.06 -20.34 -17.08
N GLN A 145 9.56 -19.38 -17.83
CA GLN A 145 10.87 -19.41 -18.51
C GLN A 145 11.76 -18.25 -18.06
N GLY A 146 11.75 -17.99 -16.75
CA GLY A 146 12.50 -16.87 -16.19
C GLY A 146 11.78 -15.54 -16.33
N VAL A 147 12.50 -14.46 -16.11
CA VAL A 147 11.97 -13.08 -16.03
C VAL A 147 11.21 -12.63 -17.29
N THR A 148 11.54 -13.20 -18.46
CA THR A 148 10.84 -12.89 -19.71
C THR A 148 9.37 -13.29 -19.72
N SER A 149 8.98 -14.27 -18.88
CA SER A 149 7.59 -14.69 -18.71
C SER A 149 6.72 -13.64 -18.05
N CYS A 150 7.31 -12.64 -17.40
CA CYS A 150 6.62 -11.51 -16.79
C CYS A 150 6.33 -10.36 -17.77
N ASN A 151 6.80 -10.46 -19.01
CA ASN A 151 6.52 -9.47 -20.05
C ASN A 151 5.02 -9.47 -20.35
N GLY A 152 4.38 -8.33 -20.17
CA GLY A 152 2.92 -8.17 -20.37
C GLY A 152 2.09 -8.19 -19.08
N VAL A 153 2.70 -8.37 -17.93
CA VAL A 153 2.06 -8.08 -16.63
C VAL A 153 1.81 -6.57 -16.54
N SER A 154 0.60 -6.15 -16.19
CA SER A 154 0.18 -4.75 -16.16
C SER A 154 -0.66 -4.40 -14.91
#